data_e3c604b4f8d1e9206c5cae5e34172e70
#
_entry.id   e3c604b4f8d1e9206c5cae5e34172e70
#
_cell.length_a   1.000
_cell.length_b   1.000
_cell.length_c   1.000
_cell.angle_alpha   90.00
_cell.angle_beta   90.00
_cell.angle_gamma   90.00
#
_symmetry.space_group_name_H-M   'P 1'
#
loop_
_entity.id
_entity.type
_entity.pdbx_description
1 polymer ?
#
loop_
_entity_poly.entity_id
_entity_poly.type
_entity_poly.pdbx_seq_one_letter_code
_entity_poly.pdbx_strand_id
1 'polypeptide(L)'
;IPRLWRGDLNSEVGKAMLEADPNGPTVIAVSKVNKDPHAGLIATGRIFSGTIREGDEVYIIGRKMKKKVLQTYIYMGPTRIIVPYMPAGNIVALMGVDEARAGDTLVDPRLTEVPPFEKMRYIAEPVVTVAIEPKNPAELAKLVEALKDLVIEDPTLDLKIDQETGQILLSGVGTLHLEIATWLLKERAKTEFTVSPPLIRFRETVRERSQVWEGKSPNKHNKLYFYVEPLDETTVELIATKEITEEQDPRERAKILREKAGWDTDEARGIWAIDDRYFNVIVDKTPGIQYLREIRDYIVQG
;
A
#
# COMPACT_ATOMS: atom_id res chain seq x y z
N ILE A 1 -18.34 -7.15 -8.48
CA ILE A 1 -17.19 -7.68 -9.23
C ILE A 1 -16.68 -6.66 -10.25
N PRO A 2 -17.48 -6.09 -11.17
CA PRO A 2 -16.97 -5.21 -12.23
C PRO A 2 -16.19 -3.98 -11.75
N ARG A 3 -16.43 -3.51 -10.53
CA ARG A 3 -15.74 -2.35 -9.94
C ARG A 3 -14.42 -2.69 -9.24
N LEU A 4 -14.22 -3.94 -8.90
CA LEU A 4 -13.06 -4.39 -8.12
C LEU A 4 -12.08 -5.22 -8.94
N TRP A 5 -12.44 -5.64 -10.13
CA TRP A 5 -11.62 -6.46 -11.01
C TRP A 5 -11.57 -5.88 -12.42
N ARG A 6 -10.37 -5.63 -12.94
CA ARG A 6 -10.16 -5.00 -14.25
C ARG A 6 -9.88 -5.99 -15.39
N GLY A 7 -10.08 -7.29 -15.15
CA GLY A 7 -9.95 -8.31 -16.18
C GLY A 7 -11.13 -8.33 -17.16
N ASP A 8 -10.98 -9.10 -18.24
CA ASP A 8 -12.04 -9.28 -19.20
C ASP A 8 -13.16 -10.18 -18.64
N LEU A 9 -14.32 -9.59 -18.42
CA LEU A 9 -15.51 -10.29 -17.91
C LEU A 9 -16.08 -11.31 -18.89
N ASN A 10 -15.73 -11.24 -20.19
CA ASN A 10 -16.13 -12.21 -21.19
C ASN A 10 -15.19 -13.43 -21.26
N SER A 11 -14.03 -13.35 -20.60
CA SER A 11 -13.13 -14.50 -20.45
C SER A 11 -13.79 -15.64 -19.68
N GLU A 12 -13.26 -16.85 -19.78
CA GLU A 12 -13.72 -18.01 -19.04
C GLU A 12 -13.75 -17.73 -17.52
N VAL A 13 -12.67 -17.14 -16.99
CA VAL A 13 -12.56 -16.75 -15.57
C VAL A 13 -13.57 -15.67 -15.21
N GLY A 14 -13.74 -14.65 -16.06
CA GLY A 14 -14.69 -13.56 -15.84
C GLY A 14 -16.14 -14.06 -15.76
N LYS A 15 -16.55 -14.92 -16.66
CA LYS A 15 -17.89 -15.55 -16.66
C LYS A 15 -18.09 -16.42 -15.43
N ALA A 16 -17.13 -17.27 -15.11
CA ALA A 16 -17.20 -18.14 -13.92
C ALA A 16 -17.33 -17.33 -12.62
N MET A 17 -16.65 -16.18 -12.52
CA MET A 17 -16.80 -15.26 -11.37
C MET A 17 -18.14 -14.54 -11.33
N LEU A 18 -18.71 -14.17 -12.47
CA LEU A 18 -20.03 -13.52 -12.54
C LEU A 18 -21.14 -14.45 -12.09
N GLU A 19 -21.06 -15.71 -12.49
CA GLU A 19 -22.05 -16.77 -12.19
C GLU A 19 -21.80 -17.41 -10.83
N ALA A 20 -20.67 -17.12 -10.18
CA ALA A 20 -20.19 -17.81 -8.98
C ALA A 20 -20.14 -19.34 -9.19
N ASP A 21 -19.61 -19.76 -10.33
CA ASP A 21 -19.56 -21.17 -10.74
C ASP A 21 -18.66 -21.97 -9.80
N PRO A 22 -19.21 -22.97 -9.07
CA PRO A 22 -18.43 -23.80 -8.17
C PRO A 22 -17.48 -24.79 -8.89
N ASN A 23 -17.69 -25.03 -10.19
CA ASN A 23 -16.86 -25.90 -11.02
C ASN A 23 -15.84 -25.12 -11.86
N GLY A 24 -15.93 -23.79 -11.84
CA GLY A 24 -14.98 -22.92 -12.51
C GLY A 24 -13.59 -22.91 -11.85
N PRO A 25 -12.62 -22.22 -12.45
CA PRO A 25 -11.30 -22.06 -11.84
C PRO A 25 -11.39 -21.29 -10.53
N THR A 26 -10.58 -21.68 -9.54
CA THR A 26 -10.62 -21.04 -8.21
C THR A 26 -10.09 -19.60 -8.27
N VAL A 27 -10.91 -18.66 -7.78
CA VAL A 27 -10.55 -17.24 -7.59
C VAL A 27 -11.08 -16.77 -6.26
N ILE A 28 -10.19 -16.30 -5.39
CA ILE A 28 -10.49 -15.85 -4.03
C ILE A 28 -9.88 -14.47 -3.81
N ALA A 29 -10.67 -13.51 -3.32
CA ALA A 29 -10.16 -12.23 -2.84
C ALA A 29 -10.03 -12.25 -1.32
N VAL A 30 -8.83 -12.05 -0.82
CA VAL A 30 -8.53 -12.01 0.61
C VAL A 30 -8.99 -10.67 1.18
N SER A 31 -9.89 -10.71 2.15
CA SER A 31 -10.43 -9.50 2.80
C SER A 31 -9.78 -9.21 4.15
N LYS A 32 -9.32 -10.24 4.84
CA LYS A 32 -8.75 -10.12 6.18
C LYS A 32 -7.73 -11.23 6.44
N VAL A 33 -6.72 -10.91 7.25
CA VAL A 33 -5.76 -11.89 7.75
C VAL A 33 -5.71 -11.76 9.28
N ASN A 34 -5.73 -12.87 9.98
CA ASN A 34 -5.63 -12.91 11.44
C ASN A 34 -4.54 -13.89 11.84
N LYS A 35 -3.81 -13.61 12.91
CA LYS A 35 -2.90 -14.57 13.53
C LYS A 35 -3.64 -15.38 14.60
N ASP A 36 -3.64 -16.68 14.44
CA ASP A 36 -4.12 -17.63 15.45
C ASP A 36 -2.92 -18.18 16.21
N PRO A 37 -2.95 -18.27 17.55
CA PRO A 37 -1.81 -18.75 18.35
C PRO A 37 -1.37 -20.19 18.01
N HIS A 38 -2.28 -21.01 17.46
CA HIS A 38 -2.03 -22.44 17.18
C HIS A 38 -1.97 -22.75 15.68
N ALA A 39 -2.65 -21.96 14.85
CA ALA A 39 -2.78 -22.22 13.42
C ALA A 39 -1.95 -21.27 12.54
N GLY A 40 -1.21 -20.32 13.13
CA GLY A 40 -0.45 -19.35 12.38
C GLY A 40 -1.33 -18.27 11.73
N LEU A 41 -0.96 -17.79 10.55
CA LEU A 41 -1.76 -16.81 9.82
C LEU A 41 -2.93 -17.49 9.10
N ILE A 42 -4.12 -16.95 9.26
CA ILE A 42 -5.35 -17.40 8.63
C ILE A 42 -5.86 -16.30 7.72
N ALA A 43 -5.91 -16.56 6.42
CA ALA A 43 -6.44 -15.63 5.44
C ALA A 43 -7.93 -15.90 5.23
N THR A 44 -8.76 -14.89 5.44
CA THR A 44 -10.20 -14.95 5.20
C THR A 44 -10.52 -14.19 3.92
N GLY A 45 -11.27 -14.81 3.02
CA GLY A 45 -11.59 -14.23 1.72
C GLY A 45 -12.91 -14.75 1.15
N ARG A 46 -13.40 -14.04 0.13
CA ARG A 46 -14.57 -14.44 -0.64
C ARG A 46 -14.14 -15.25 -1.86
N ILE A 47 -14.78 -16.38 -2.05
CA ILE A 47 -14.60 -17.21 -3.24
C ILE A 47 -15.53 -16.67 -4.33
N PHE A 48 -14.98 -16.20 -5.44
CA PHE A 48 -15.74 -15.69 -6.59
C PHE A 48 -16.01 -16.77 -7.62
N SER A 49 -15.13 -17.74 -7.76
CA SER A 49 -15.25 -18.87 -8.68
C SER A 49 -14.51 -20.08 -8.13
N GLY A 50 -14.94 -21.27 -8.50
CA GLY A 50 -14.34 -22.54 -8.11
C GLY A 50 -14.78 -23.04 -6.75
N THR A 51 -14.16 -24.13 -6.32
CA THR A 51 -14.35 -24.74 -5.01
C THR A 51 -12.98 -25.01 -4.41
N ILE A 52 -12.72 -24.51 -3.22
CA ILE A 52 -11.46 -24.74 -2.50
C ILE A 52 -11.61 -25.88 -1.49
N ARG A 53 -10.58 -26.72 -1.40
CA ARG A 53 -10.51 -27.90 -0.51
C ARG A 53 -9.22 -27.88 0.29
N GLU A 54 -9.21 -28.61 1.36
CA GLU A 54 -7.97 -29.00 2.03
C GLU A 54 -7.05 -29.76 1.07
N GLY A 55 -5.77 -29.38 1.05
CA GLY A 55 -4.76 -29.95 0.16
C GLY A 55 -4.62 -29.28 -1.19
N ASP A 56 -5.55 -28.43 -1.59
CA ASP A 56 -5.46 -27.69 -2.86
C ASP A 56 -4.28 -26.70 -2.85
N GLU A 57 -3.70 -26.48 -4.02
CA GLU A 57 -2.71 -25.45 -4.22
C GLU A 57 -3.36 -24.15 -4.75
N VAL A 58 -2.92 -23.01 -4.25
CA VAL A 58 -3.31 -21.70 -4.73
C VAL A 58 -2.08 -20.86 -5.09
N TYR A 59 -2.22 -19.98 -6.06
CA TYR A 59 -1.20 -19.02 -6.44
C TYR A 59 -1.58 -17.63 -5.92
N ILE A 60 -0.70 -17.01 -5.16
CA ILE A 60 -0.87 -15.64 -4.64
C ILE A 60 -0.29 -14.68 -5.68
N ILE A 61 -1.15 -13.98 -6.45
CA ILE A 61 -0.71 -13.16 -7.59
C ILE A 61 0.26 -12.06 -7.14
N GLY A 62 -0.06 -11.32 -6.09
CA GLY A 62 0.75 -10.22 -5.59
C GLY A 62 2.12 -10.62 -5.04
N ARG A 63 2.30 -11.90 -4.69
CA ARG A 63 3.54 -12.46 -4.12
C ARG A 63 4.28 -13.35 -5.10
N LYS A 64 3.67 -13.70 -6.24
CA LYS A 64 4.22 -14.59 -7.27
C LYS A 64 4.66 -15.95 -6.72
N MET A 65 3.88 -16.52 -5.82
CA MET A 65 4.20 -17.79 -5.17
C MET A 65 3.01 -18.73 -5.04
N LYS A 66 3.29 -20.04 -5.07
CA LYS A 66 2.31 -21.09 -4.82
C LYS A 66 2.30 -21.49 -3.36
N LYS A 67 1.14 -21.74 -2.81
CA LYS A 67 0.94 -22.21 -1.45
C LYS A 67 -0.09 -23.34 -1.41
N LYS A 68 0.09 -24.24 -0.48
CA LYS A 68 -0.83 -25.35 -0.24
C LYS A 68 -1.77 -24.97 0.90
N VAL A 69 -3.08 -25.11 0.67
CA VAL A 69 -4.11 -24.95 1.69
C VAL A 69 -4.04 -26.14 2.63
N LEU A 70 -3.67 -25.90 3.87
CA LEU A 70 -3.56 -26.94 4.88
C LEU A 70 -4.91 -27.30 5.46
N GLN A 71 -5.78 -26.27 5.65
CA GLN A 71 -7.13 -26.49 6.17
C GLN A 71 -8.06 -25.37 5.76
N THR A 72 -9.35 -25.66 5.63
CA THR A 72 -10.42 -24.72 5.30
C THR A 72 -11.42 -24.60 6.44
N TYR A 73 -11.85 -23.37 6.74
CA TYR A 73 -12.73 -23.05 7.86
C TYR A 73 -13.84 -22.08 7.47
N ILE A 74 -14.89 -22.08 8.27
CA ILE A 74 -15.86 -20.96 8.38
C ILE A 74 -15.87 -20.41 9.79
N TYR A 75 -16.17 -19.13 9.93
CA TYR A 75 -16.36 -18.49 11.22
C TYR A 75 -17.85 -18.40 11.58
N MET A 76 -18.21 -18.89 12.76
CA MET A 76 -19.52 -18.72 13.39
C MET A 76 -19.34 -17.87 14.65
N GLY A 77 -19.43 -16.56 14.52
CA GLY A 77 -18.97 -15.63 15.54
C GLY A 77 -17.46 -15.82 15.82
N PRO A 78 -17.04 -16.01 17.07
CA PRO A 78 -15.64 -16.25 17.42
C PRO A 78 -15.19 -17.69 17.15
N THR A 79 -16.13 -18.62 16.91
CA THR A 79 -15.83 -20.05 16.75
C THR A 79 -15.46 -20.35 15.32
N ARG A 80 -14.36 -21.09 15.15
CA ARG A 80 -13.86 -21.57 13.87
C ARG A 80 -14.31 -23.03 13.67
N ILE A 81 -15.00 -23.30 12.57
CA ILE A 81 -15.49 -24.64 12.21
C ILE A 81 -14.75 -25.12 10.98
N ILE A 82 -14.16 -26.31 11.08
CA ILE A 82 -13.48 -26.97 9.96
C ILE A 82 -14.54 -27.43 8.94
N VAL A 83 -14.29 -27.15 7.68
CA VAL A 83 -15.10 -27.63 6.57
C VAL A 83 -14.22 -28.30 5.52
N PRO A 84 -14.63 -29.43 4.93
CA PRO A 84 -13.78 -30.19 3.98
C PRO A 84 -13.60 -29.45 2.65
N TYR A 85 -14.55 -28.61 2.28
CA TYR A 85 -14.52 -27.80 1.07
C TYR A 85 -15.45 -26.59 1.18
N MET A 86 -15.23 -25.60 0.34
CA MET A 86 -16.09 -24.41 0.26
C MET A 86 -16.24 -23.97 -1.21
N PRO A 87 -17.48 -23.91 -1.75
CA PRO A 87 -17.74 -23.48 -3.12
C PRO A 87 -17.81 -21.96 -3.27
N ALA A 88 -17.80 -21.50 -4.50
CA ALA A 88 -17.97 -20.09 -4.88
C ALA A 88 -19.24 -19.47 -4.25
N GLY A 89 -19.20 -18.13 -4.06
CA GLY A 89 -20.26 -17.35 -3.42
C GLY A 89 -20.13 -17.23 -1.90
N ASN A 90 -19.29 -18.05 -1.27
CA ASN A 90 -19.08 -18.10 0.18
C ASN A 90 -17.81 -17.35 0.63
N ILE A 91 -17.72 -17.15 1.94
CA ILE A 91 -16.53 -16.66 2.61
C ILE A 91 -15.85 -17.85 3.29
N VAL A 92 -14.55 -17.98 3.06
CA VAL A 92 -13.72 -19.06 3.61
C VAL A 92 -12.53 -18.49 4.36
N ALA A 93 -12.09 -19.18 5.39
CA ALA A 93 -10.83 -18.93 6.07
C ALA A 93 -9.86 -20.09 5.72
N LEU A 94 -8.64 -19.73 5.31
CA LEU A 94 -7.62 -20.63 4.78
C LEU A 94 -6.39 -20.62 5.67
N MET A 95 -5.92 -21.79 6.08
CA MET A 95 -4.65 -22.01 6.75
C MET A 95 -3.62 -22.53 5.73
N GLY A 96 -2.34 -22.17 5.92
CA GLY A 96 -1.24 -22.57 5.04
C GLY A 96 -0.88 -21.57 3.96
N VAL A 97 -1.54 -20.42 3.95
CA VAL A 97 -1.28 -19.29 3.03
C VAL A 97 -0.68 -18.08 3.78
N ASP A 98 0.34 -18.33 4.58
CA ASP A 98 0.89 -17.38 5.56
C ASP A 98 1.41 -16.06 4.97
N GLU A 99 1.76 -16.06 3.68
CA GLU A 99 2.21 -14.84 2.99
C GLU A 99 1.07 -14.01 2.41
N ALA A 100 -0.16 -14.53 2.40
CA ALA A 100 -1.31 -13.76 1.93
C ALA A 100 -1.57 -12.54 2.84
N ARG A 101 -2.00 -11.46 2.25
CA ARG A 101 -2.36 -10.21 2.93
C ARG A 101 -3.75 -9.77 2.50
N ALA A 102 -4.37 -8.92 3.31
CA ALA A 102 -5.63 -8.30 2.93
C ALA A 102 -5.48 -7.55 1.59
N GLY A 103 -6.40 -7.81 0.66
CA GLY A 103 -6.35 -7.29 -0.71
C GLY A 103 -5.60 -8.17 -1.72
N ASP A 104 -4.94 -9.26 -1.30
CA ASP A 104 -4.33 -10.21 -2.24
C ASP A 104 -5.40 -11.07 -2.93
N THR A 105 -5.08 -11.50 -4.14
CA THR A 105 -5.90 -12.41 -4.94
C THR A 105 -5.24 -13.78 -5.01
N LEU A 106 -5.97 -14.80 -4.59
CA LEU A 106 -5.55 -16.21 -4.71
C LEU A 106 -6.27 -16.82 -5.89
N VAL A 107 -5.54 -17.51 -6.74
CA VAL A 107 -6.09 -18.17 -7.94
C VAL A 107 -5.59 -19.60 -8.06
N ASP A 108 -6.27 -20.39 -8.92
CA ASP A 108 -5.75 -21.67 -9.38
C ASP A 108 -4.31 -21.50 -9.90
N PRO A 109 -3.37 -22.38 -9.55
CA PRO A 109 -1.95 -22.24 -9.96
C PRO A 109 -1.71 -22.18 -11.46
N ARG A 110 -2.71 -22.53 -12.29
CA ARG A 110 -2.66 -22.43 -13.75
C ARG A 110 -3.00 -21.03 -14.28
N LEU A 111 -3.55 -20.16 -13.43
CA LEU A 111 -4.05 -18.81 -13.78
C LEU A 111 -3.12 -17.68 -13.34
N THR A 112 -1.82 -17.81 -13.55
CA THR A 112 -0.82 -16.84 -13.11
C THR A 112 -0.92 -15.46 -13.78
N GLU A 113 -1.55 -15.40 -14.96
CA GLU A 113 -1.70 -14.18 -15.78
C GLU A 113 -3.02 -13.43 -15.53
N VAL A 114 -3.88 -13.95 -14.66
CA VAL A 114 -5.16 -13.28 -14.34
C VAL A 114 -4.89 -11.99 -13.56
N PRO A 115 -5.49 -10.86 -13.96
CA PRO A 115 -5.36 -9.62 -13.20
C PRO A 115 -5.87 -9.79 -11.76
N PRO A 116 -5.16 -9.26 -10.76
CA PRO A 116 -5.63 -9.28 -9.38
C PRO A 116 -6.86 -8.38 -9.21
N PHE A 117 -7.60 -8.58 -8.13
CA PHE A 117 -8.56 -7.59 -7.66
C PHE A 117 -7.84 -6.30 -7.26
N GLU A 118 -8.52 -5.16 -7.41
CA GLU A 118 -7.99 -3.89 -6.90
C GLU A 118 -7.74 -3.99 -5.41
N LYS A 119 -6.58 -3.48 -4.98
CA LYS A 119 -6.25 -3.41 -3.56
C LYS A 119 -7.27 -2.54 -2.85
N MET A 120 -7.66 -2.95 -1.65
CA MET A 120 -8.51 -2.11 -0.79
C MET A 120 -7.79 -0.80 -0.50
N ARG A 121 -8.45 0.32 -0.83
CA ARG A 121 -7.96 1.65 -0.46
C ARG A 121 -8.51 1.98 0.92
N TYR A 122 -7.63 2.14 1.88
CA TYR A 122 -8.02 2.63 3.20
C TYR A 122 -8.13 4.15 3.13
N ILE A 123 -9.31 4.68 3.53
CA ILE A 123 -9.62 6.12 3.45
C ILE A 123 -8.77 6.91 4.45
N ALA A 124 -8.42 6.29 5.58
CA ALA A 124 -7.65 6.93 6.63
C ALA A 124 -6.17 6.51 6.55
N GLU A 125 -5.30 7.50 6.37
CA GLU A 125 -3.85 7.31 6.46
C GLU A 125 -3.38 7.44 7.91
N PRO A 126 -2.28 6.73 8.31
CA PRO A 126 -1.71 6.88 9.63
C PRO A 126 -1.10 8.28 9.81
N VAL A 127 -1.68 9.06 10.75
CA VAL A 127 -1.27 10.46 11.01
C VAL A 127 -0.67 10.66 12.40
N VAL A 128 -0.85 9.71 13.32
CA VAL A 128 -0.30 9.75 14.67
C VAL A 128 0.78 8.69 14.79
N THR A 129 1.93 9.04 15.35
CA THR A 129 3.07 8.14 15.51
C THR A 129 3.52 8.10 16.96
N VAL A 130 3.82 6.90 17.46
CA VAL A 130 4.48 6.68 18.76
C VAL A 130 5.76 5.90 18.57
N ALA A 131 6.76 6.17 19.39
CA ALA A 131 7.94 5.31 19.50
C ALA A 131 7.69 4.24 20.57
N ILE A 132 8.07 3.01 20.25
CA ILE A 132 7.93 1.86 21.14
C ILE A 132 9.33 1.34 21.47
N GLU A 133 9.62 1.16 22.75
CA GLU A 133 10.94 0.76 23.21
C GLU A 133 10.81 -0.36 24.26
N PRO A 134 11.43 -1.53 24.06
CA PRO A 134 11.39 -2.60 25.02
C PRO A 134 12.17 -2.20 26.29
N LYS A 135 11.64 -2.48 27.47
CA LYS A 135 12.38 -2.26 28.72
C LYS A 135 13.60 -3.15 28.84
N ASN A 136 13.53 -4.36 28.29
CA ASN A 136 14.64 -5.30 28.21
C ASN A 136 15.09 -5.45 26.76
N PRO A 137 16.32 -5.04 26.38
CA PRO A 137 16.83 -5.17 25.02
C PRO A 137 16.83 -6.60 24.46
N ALA A 138 16.94 -7.61 25.32
CA ALA A 138 16.88 -9.02 24.89
C ALA A 138 15.52 -9.43 24.31
N GLU A 139 14.46 -8.70 24.62
CA GLU A 139 13.10 -8.97 24.15
C GLU A 139 12.74 -8.21 22.85
N LEU A 140 13.69 -7.43 22.29
CA LEU A 140 13.48 -6.63 21.09
C LEU A 140 12.96 -7.47 19.91
N ALA A 141 13.56 -8.62 19.65
CA ALA A 141 13.18 -9.48 18.53
C ALA A 141 11.72 -9.95 18.64
N LYS A 142 11.29 -10.33 19.84
CA LYS A 142 9.93 -10.78 20.14
C LYS A 142 8.92 -9.65 19.99
N LEU A 143 9.28 -8.44 20.44
CA LEU A 143 8.44 -7.25 20.30
C LEU A 143 8.24 -6.86 18.83
N VAL A 144 9.33 -6.89 18.05
CA VAL A 144 9.29 -6.62 16.60
C VAL A 144 8.43 -7.65 15.85
N GLU A 145 8.52 -8.93 16.22
CA GLU A 145 7.68 -9.99 15.63
C GLU A 145 6.20 -9.72 15.89
N ALA A 146 5.84 -9.44 17.15
CA ALA A 146 4.46 -9.13 17.52
C ALA A 146 3.92 -7.86 16.84
N LEU A 147 4.76 -6.84 16.64
CA LEU A 147 4.41 -5.64 15.88
C LEU A 147 4.17 -5.93 14.40
N LYS A 148 5.02 -6.75 13.77
CA LYS A 148 4.82 -7.18 12.38
C LYS A 148 3.50 -7.93 12.21
N ASP A 149 3.16 -8.79 13.15
CA ASP A 149 1.89 -9.52 13.14
C ASP A 149 0.70 -8.57 13.24
N LEU A 150 0.76 -7.55 14.11
CA LEU A 150 -0.30 -6.53 14.21
C LEU A 150 -0.50 -5.78 12.90
N VAL A 151 0.58 -5.36 12.23
CA VAL A 151 0.51 -4.65 10.94
C VAL A 151 -0.03 -5.56 9.81
N ILE A 152 0.23 -6.87 9.88
CA ILE A 152 -0.35 -7.83 8.94
C ILE A 152 -1.88 -7.93 9.12
N GLU A 153 -2.35 -7.90 10.36
CA GLU A 153 -3.78 -7.97 10.68
C GLU A 153 -4.51 -6.65 10.42
N ASP A 154 -3.84 -5.53 10.70
CA ASP A 154 -4.37 -4.18 10.52
C ASP A 154 -3.48 -3.38 9.56
N PRO A 155 -3.81 -3.36 8.26
CA PRO A 155 -3.06 -2.63 7.25
C PRO A 155 -3.15 -1.10 7.37
N THR A 156 -3.94 -0.55 8.30
CA THR A 156 -4.00 0.88 8.61
C THR A 156 -2.94 1.31 9.62
N LEU A 157 -2.20 0.36 10.20
CA LEU A 157 -0.99 0.59 10.97
C LEU A 157 0.23 0.65 10.04
N ASP A 158 1.16 1.55 10.31
CA ASP A 158 2.47 1.63 9.64
C ASP A 158 3.58 1.42 10.68
N LEU A 159 4.48 0.48 10.39
CA LEU A 159 5.61 0.15 11.24
C LEU A 159 6.92 0.52 10.55
N LYS A 160 7.68 1.40 11.16
CA LYS A 160 9.04 1.74 10.73
C LYS A 160 10.04 1.40 11.82
N ILE A 161 11.09 0.69 11.43
CA ILE A 161 12.23 0.42 12.29
C ILE A 161 13.38 1.26 11.73
N ASP A 162 13.79 2.27 12.48
CA ASP A 162 14.93 3.10 12.12
C ASP A 162 16.22 2.29 12.40
N GLN A 163 16.97 2.01 11.35
CA GLN A 163 18.19 1.20 11.44
C GLN A 163 19.36 1.96 12.07
N GLU A 164 19.35 3.29 12.02
CA GLU A 164 20.41 4.12 12.57
C GLU A 164 20.23 4.34 14.08
N THR A 165 19.00 4.64 14.49
CA THR A 165 18.68 4.90 15.91
C THR A 165 18.19 3.67 16.67
N GLY A 166 17.80 2.61 15.98
CA GLY A 166 17.17 1.42 16.55
C GLY A 166 15.74 1.67 17.05
N GLN A 167 15.17 2.83 16.77
CA GLN A 167 13.82 3.18 17.23
C GLN A 167 12.75 2.44 16.43
N ILE A 168 11.73 1.98 17.12
CA ILE A 168 10.55 1.36 16.52
C ILE A 168 9.42 2.38 16.56
N LEU A 169 8.99 2.82 15.37
CA LEU A 169 7.92 3.79 15.20
C LEU A 169 6.66 3.08 14.71
N LEU A 170 5.59 3.16 15.49
CA LEU A 170 4.26 2.68 15.14
C LEU A 170 3.36 3.87 14.84
N SER A 171 2.79 3.91 13.64
CA SER A 171 1.86 4.95 13.20
C SER A 171 0.46 4.37 13.00
N GLY A 172 -0.56 5.13 13.36
CA GLY A 172 -1.96 4.77 13.21
C GLY A 172 -2.83 5.97 12.85
N VAL A 173 -4.09 5.73 12.56
CA VAL A 173 -5.05 6.76 12.11
C VAL A 173 -5.48 7.72 13.23
N GLY A 174 -5.18 7.40 14.48
CA GLY A 174 -5.53 8.27 15.62
C GLY A 174 -5.02 7.71 16.95
N THR A 175 -5.16 8.49 18.02
CA THR A 175 -4.70 8.12 19.36
C THR A 175 -5.38 6.86 19.91
N LEU A 176 -6.71 6.77 19.80
CA LEU A 176 -7.45 5.57 20.23
C LEU A 176 -7.00 4.31 19.47
N HIS A 177 -6.73 4.45 18.16
CA HIS A 177 -6.23 3.33 17.37
C HIS A 177 -4.89 2.82 17.91
N LEU A 178 -3.96 3.72 18.22
CA LEU A 178 -2.66 3.36 18.81
C LEU A 178 -2.78 2.81 20.24
N GLU A 179 -3.72 3.31 21.04
CA GLU A 179 -4.02 2.76 22.38
C GLU A 179 -4.47 1.29 22.27
N ILE A 180 -5.38 0.99 21.34
CA ILE A 180 -5.84 -0.39 21.11
C ILE A 180 -4.69 -1.25 20.57
N ALA A 181 -3.91 -0.76 19.60
CA ALA A 181 -2.78 -1.49 19.02
C ALA A 181 -1.72 -1.81 20.09
N THR A 182 -1.38 -0.85 20.96
CA THR A 182 -0.40 -1.06 22.04
C THR A 182 -0.93 -1.97 23.13
N TRP A 183 -2.23 -1.93 23.44
CA TRP A 183 -2.86 -2.88 24.33
C TRP A 183 -2.79 -4.32 23.76
N LEU A 184 -3.17 -4.52 22.50
CA LEU A 184 -3.05 -5.82 21.83
C LEU A 184 -1.59 -6.30 21.77
N LEU A 185 -0.65 -5.38 21.53
CA LEU A 185 0.78 -5.69 21.53
C LEU A 185 1.23 -6.24 22.90
N LYS A 186 0.80 -5.61 23.99
CA LYS A 186 1.13 -6.06 25.35
C LYS A 186 0.61 -7.46 25.64
N GLU A 187 -0.65 -7.74 25.26
CA GLU A 187 -1.28 -9.05 25.42
C GLU A 187 -0.55 -10.15 24.63
N ARG A 188 -0.08 -9.84 23.41
CA ARG A 188 0.55 -10.81 22.51
C ARG A 188 2.03 -11.02 22.76
N ALA A 189 2.77 -9.93 22.88
CA ALA A 189 4.21 -9.99 23.09
C ALA A 189 4.57 -10.51 24.47
N LYS A 190 3.69 -10.31 25.47
CA LYS A 190 3.98 -10.62 26.90
C LYS A 190 5.35 -10.06 27.32
N THR A 191 5.63 -8.85 26.87
CA THR A 191 6.90 -8.13 27.02
C THR A 191 6.58 -6.75 27.56
N GLU A 192 7.37 -6.25 28.49
CA GLU A 192 7.24 -4.88 28.97
C GLU A 192 7.95 -3.91 28.02
N PHE A 193 7.24 -2.85 27.62
CA PHE A 193 7.76 -1.78 26.77
C PHE A 193 7.24 -0.42 27.23
N THR A 194 7.89 0.64 26.77
CA THR A 194 7.46 2.01 26.95
C THR A 194 6.94 2.56 25.62
N VAL A 195 6.00 3.50 25.71
CA VAL A 195 5.42 4.18 24.56
C VAL A 195 5.65 5.67 24.74
N SER A 196 6.20 6.34 23.73
CA SER A 196 6.40 7.78 23.76
C SER A 196 5.07 8.55 23.70
N PRO A 197 5.04 9.83 24.10
CA PRO A 197 3.94 10.70 23.75
C PRO A 197 3.68 10.67 22.22
N PRO A 198 2.41 10.75 21.79
CA PRO A 198 2.08 10.71 20.38
C PRO A 198 2.59 11.95 19.64
N LEU A 199 3.24 11.73 18.49
CA LEU A 199 3.65 12.77 17.57
C LEU A 199 2.64 12.83 16.42
N ILE A 200 2.02 13.98 16.22
CA ILE A 200 1.11 14.23 15.11
C ILE A 200 1.94 14.74 13.94
N ARG A 201 1.84 14.07 12.79
CA ARG A 201 2.47 14.54 11.55
C ARG A 201 1.54 15.54 10.90
N PHE A 202 1.92 16.80 10.95
CA PHE A 202 1.29 17.82 10.15
C PHE A 202 1.81 17.74 8.72
N ARG A 203 0.91 17.89 7.76
CA ARG A 203 1.24 18.12 6.36
C ARG A 203 0.86 19.53 6.02
N GLU A 204 1.75 20.22 5.34
CA GLU A 204 1.52 21.59 4.87
C GLU A 204 1.31 21.56 3.37
N THR A 205 0.40 22.40 2.88
CA THR A 205 0.17 22.61 1.47
C THR A 205 -0.10 24.08 1.21
N VAL A 206 0.11 24.52 -0.01
CA VAL A 206 -0.21 25.88 -0.44
C VAL A 206 -1.65 25.93 -0.94
N ARG A 207 -2.37 27.04 -0.66
CA ARG A 207 -3.75 27.26 -1.11
C ARG A 207 -3.84 27.98 -2.45
N GLU A 208 -2.84 28.80 -2.75
CA GLU A 208 -2.78 29.63 -3.95
C GLU A 208 -1.31 29.80 -4.40
N ARG A 209 -1.14 30.27 -5.61
CA ARG A 209 0.19 30.53 -6.16
C ARG A 209 0.90 31.61 -5.35
N SER A 210 2.13 31.31 -4.93
CA SER A 210 2.98 32.28 -4.24
C SER A 210 3.52 33.34 -5.20
N GLN A 211 4.03 34.43 -4.63
CA GLN A 211 4.90 35.33 -5.39
C GLN A 211 6.21 34.62 -5.77
N VAL A 212 6.92 35.22 -6.75
CA VAL A 212 8.23 34.71 -7.16
C VAL A 212 9.28 35.12 -6.15
N TRP A 213 10.05 34.15 -5.67
CA TRP A 213 11.15 34.36 -4.73
C TRP A 213 12.50 34.16 -5.43
N GLU A 214 13.50 34.99 -5.08
CA GLU A 214 14.87 34.84 -5.52
C GLU A 214 15.69 34.08 -4.47
N GLY A 215 16.25 32.93 -4.86
CA GLY A 215 17.26 32.20 -4.10
C GLY A 215 18.64 32.37 -4.72
N LYS A 216 19.68 32.43 -3.90
CA LYS A 216 21.08 32.53 -4.35
C LYS A 216 21.88 31.36 -3.78
N SER A 217 22.75 30.77 -4.62
CA SER A 217 23.73 29.82 -4.13
C SER A 217 24.69 30.46 -3.12
N PRO A 218 25.34 29.70 -2.21
CA PRO A 218 26.27 30.24 -1.22
C PRO A 218 27.39 31.11 -1.83
N ASN A 219 27.86 30.75 -3.03
CA ASN A 219 28.87 31.52 -3.77
C ASN A 219 28.28 32.72 -4.55
N LYS A 220 26.96 32.96 -4.49
CA LYS A 220 26.20 34.02 -5.15
C LYS A 220 26.29 34.02 -6.70
N HIS A 221 26.86 32.99 -7.32
CA HIS A 221 26.97 32.94 -8.77
C HIS A 221 25.68 32.44 -9.45
N ASN A 222 24.92 31.56 -8.78
CA ASN A 222 23.64 31.07 -9.31
C ASN A 222 22.48 31.78 -8.61
N LYS A 223 21.56 32.28 -9.40
CA LYS A 223 20.28 32.83 -8.95
C LYS A 223 19.17 31.97 -9.44
N LEU A 224 18.30 31.55 -8.53
CA LEU A 224 17.12 30.75 -8.81
C LEU A 224 15.90 31.61 -8.49
N TYR A 225 14.93 31.58 -9.38
CA TYR A 225 13.64 32.22 -9.19
C TYR A 225 12.59 31.10 -9.14
N PHE A 226 11.88 30.98 -8.05
CA PHE A 226 10.88 29.94 -7.87
C PHE A 226 9.61 30.47 -7.24
N TYR A 227 8.53 29.81 -7.53
CA TYR A 227 7.25 29.96 -6.88
C TYR A 227 6.64 28.59 -6.63
N VAL A 228 5.67 28.49 -5.75
CA VAL A 228 4.90 27.29 -5.49
C VAL A 228 3.43 27.57 -5.75
N GLU A 229 2.74 26.57 -6.28
CA GLU A 229 1.31 26.62 -6.54
C GLU A 229 0.66 25.26 -6.22
N PRO A 230 -0.65 25.24 -5.90
CA PRO A 230 -1.35 23.97 -5.69
C PRO A 230 -1.31 23.12 -6.95
N LEU A 231 -1.06 21.83 -6.79
CA LEU A 231 -1.18 20.86 -7.87
C LEU A 231 -2.67 20.53 -8.09
N ASP A 232 -3.09 20.43 -9.33
CA ASP A 232 -4.47 20.07 -9.66
C ASP A 232 -4.79 18.62 -9.28
N GLU A 233 -6.06 18.37 -8.91
CA GLU A 233 -6.52 17.06 -8.43
C GLU A 233 -6.32 15.95 -9.45
N THR A 234 -6.45 16.24 -10.74
CA THR A 234 -6.28 15.28 -11.82
C THR A 234 -4.82 14.82 -11.91
N THR A 235 -3.87 15.75 -11.79
CA THR A 235 -2.44 15.42 -11.77
C THR A 235 -2.09 14.59 -10.54
N VAL A 236 -2.62 14.92 -9.36
CA VAL A 236 -2.46 14.13 -8.14
C VAL A 236 -2.99 12.71 -8.35
N GLU A 237 -4.15 12.55 -8.97
CA GLU A 237 -4.73 11.24 -9.27
C GLU A 237 -3.86 10.43 -10.26
N LEU A 238 -3.32 11.07 -11.30
CA LEU A 238 -2.41 10.44 -12.26
C LEU A 238 -1.12 9.93 -11.60
N ILE A 239 -0.57 10.66 -10.64
CA ILE A 239 0.59 10.21 -9.85
C ILE A 239 0.18 9.06 -8.93
N ALA A 240 -0.92 9.18 -8.20
CA ALA A 240 -1.41 8.17 -7.26
C ALA A 240 -1.73 6.83 -7.95
N THR A 241 -2.23 6.86 -9.19
CA THR A 241 -2.52 5.68 -10.00
C THR A 241 -1.30 5.15 -10.74
N LYS A 242 -0.15 5.84 -10.65
CA LYS A 242 1.09 5.55 -11.38
C LYS A 242 0.91 5.57 -12.90
N GLU A 243 -0.05 6.33 -13.42
CA GLU A 243 -0.16 6.60 -14.85
C GLU A 243 0.96 7.53 -15.33
N ILE A 244 1.45 8.40 -14.45
CA ILE A 244 2.66 9.19 -14.65
C ILE A 244 3.66 8.88 -13.54
N THR A 245 4.94 8.72 -13.92
CA THR A 245 6.04 8.43 -13.00
C THR A 245 7.27 9.23 -13.39
N GLU A 246 8.23 9.37 -12.48
CA GLU A 246 9.49 10.04 -12.78
C GLU A 246 10.30 9.33 -13.86
N GLU A 247 10.31 7.98 -13.85
CA GLU A 247 11.09 7.14 -14.77
C GLU A 247 10.52 7.08 -16.19
N GLN A 248 9.27 7.52 -16.39
CA GLN A 248 8.59 7.50 -17.69
C GLN A 248 9.23 8.49 -18.68
N ASP A 249 9.19 8.14 -19.99
CA ASP A 249 9.65 9.05 -21.05
C ASP A 249 8.95 10.42 -20.93
N PRO A 250 9.70 11.54 -20.89
CA PRO A 250 9.13 12.87 -20.72
C PRO A 250 8.10 13.27 -21.79
N ARG A 251 8.19 12.71 -23.02
CA ARG A 251 7.24 12.99 -24.09
C ARG A 251 5.93 12.26 -23.88
N GLU A 252 5.97 11.01 -23.45
CA GLU A 252 4.78 10.23 -23.14
C GLU A 252 4.06 10.81 -21.93
N ARG A 253 4.80 11.14 -20.87
CA ARG A 253 4.28 11.81 -19.67
C ARG A 253 3.62 13.14 -20.00
N ALA A 254 4.26 13.98 -20.81
CA ALA A 254 3.72 15.26 -21.25
C ALA A 254 2.44 15.11 -22.09
N LYS A 255 2.32 14.05 -22.89
CA LYS A 255 1.11 13.74 -23.63
C LYS A 255 -0.06 13.42 -22.69
N ILE A 256 0.17 12.58 -21.68
CA ILE A 256 -0.85 12.20 -20.70
C ILE A 256 -1.31 13.43 -19.90
N LEU A 257 -0.39 14.23 -19.39
CA LEU A 257 -0.69 15.45 -18.63
C LEU A 257 -1.48 16.47 -19.45
N ARG A 258 -1.12 16.68 -20.70
CA ARG A 258 -1.85 17.57 -21.60
C ARG A 258 -3.27 17.07 -21.88
N GLU A 259 -3.43 15.78 -22.19
CA GLU A 259 -4.73 15.21 -22.58
C GLU A 259 -5.69 15.07 -21.40
N LYS A 260 -5.19 14.74 -20.22
CA LYS A 260 -6.01 14.46 -19.05
C LYS A 260 -6.11 15.63 -18.06
N ALA A 261 -5.03 16.33 -17.82
CA ALA A 261 -4.94 17.40 -16.82
C ALA A 261 -4.84 18.81 -17.43
N GLY A 262 -4.78 18.94 -18.77
CA GLY A 262 -4.78 20.23 -19.45
C GLY A 262 -3.47 21.04 -19.31
N TRP A 263 -2.36 20.39 -18.96
CA TRP A 263 -1.06 21.05 -18.81
C TRP A 263 -0.55 21.62 -20.15
N ASP A 264 0.20 22.70 -20.05
CA ASP A 264 0.99 23.19 -21.20
C ASP A 264 2.07 22.17 -21.58
N THR A 265 2.36 22.08 -22.89
CA THR A 265 3.30 21.07 -23.40
C THR A 265 4.72 21.29 -22.91
N ASP A 266 5.16 22.55 -22.81
CA ASP A 266 6.53 22.88 -22.41
C ASP A 266 6.69 22.70 -20.89
N GLU A 267 5.68 23.08 -20.11
CA GLU A 267 5.64 22.82 -18.66
C GLU A 267 5.68 21.31 -18.36
N ALA A 268 4.86 20.53 -19.03
CA ALA A 268 4.81 19.07 -18.85
C ALA A 268 6.13 18.37 -19.25
N ARG A 269 6.86 18.90 -20.20
CA ARG A 269 8.20 18.41 -20.56
C ARG A 269 9.29 18.90 -19.61
N GLY A 270 9.07 20.04 -18.97
CA GLY A 270 9.98 20.65 -18.00
C GLY A 270 9.97 19.99 -16.62
N ILE A 271 9.20 18.91 -16.41
CA ILE A 271 9.17 18.23 -15.12
C ILE A 271 10.52 17.56 -14.85
N TRP A 272 11.16 17.97 -13.75
CA TRP A 272 12.43 17.45 -13.30
C TRP A 272 12.29 16.28 -12.33
N ALA A 273 11.32 16.35 -11.43
CA ALA A 273 11.07 15.30 -10.44
C ALA A 273 9.59 15.19 -10.11
N ILE A 274 9.17 13.98 -9.75
CA ILE A 274 7.83 13.65 -9.24
C ILE A 274 8.02 12.87 -7.94
N ASP A 275 7.48 13.41 -6.85
CA ASP A 275 7.38 12.70 -5.58
C ASP A 275 6.05 11.92 -5.55
N ASP A 276 6.13 10.61 -5.59
CA ASP A 276 4.99 9.71 -5.58
C ASP A 276 4.39 9.49 -4.18
N ARG A 277 5.09 9.95 -3.14
CA ARG A 277 4.66 9.79 -1.75
C ARG A 277 3.77 10.92 -1.25
N TYR A 278 4.13 12.16 -1.57
CA TYR A 278 3.42 13.37 -1.14
C TYR A 278 2.83 14.16 -2.31
N PHE A 279 2.97 13.65 -3.53
CA PHE A 279 2.42 14.20 -4.77
C PHE A 279 2.94 15.60 -5.09
N ASN A 280 4.25 15.79 -4.95
CA ASN A 280 4.90 17.03 -5.35
C ASN A 280 5.53 16.89 -6.74
N VAL A 281 5.56 17.99 -7.48
CA VAL A 281 6.18 18.03 -8.82
C VAL A 281 7.07 19.26 -8.91
N ILE A 282 8.31 19.06 -9.36
CA ILE A 282 9.25 20.15 -9.66
C ILE A 282 9.28 20.35 -11.16
N VAL A 283 8.98 21.58 -11.61
CA VAL A 283 8.92 21.94 -13.01
C VAL A 283 9.93 23.04 -13.32
N ASP A 284 10.76 22.82 -14.33
CA ASP A 284 11.63 23.86 -14.90
C ASP A 284 10.85 24.70 -15.92
N LYS A 285 10.63 25.97 -15.57
CA LYS A 285 9.99 26.98 -16.44
C LYS A 285 10.99 28.00 -17.00
N THR A 286 12.28 27.69 -16.95
CA THR A 286 13.33 28.61 -17.39
C THR A 286 13.30 28.77 -18.92
N PRO A 287 13.14 29.99 -19.45
CA PRO A 287 13.19 30.21 -20.88
C PRO A 287 14.64 30.09 -21.40
N GLY A 288 14.84 29.25 -22.40
CA GLY A 288 16.11 29.08 -23.09
C GLY A 288 17.04 28.00 -22.51
N ILE A 289 18.21 27.84 -23.13
CA ILE A 289 19.22 26.84 -22.73
C ILE A 289 20.07 27.47 -21.63
N GLN A 290 19.90 26.98 -20.41
CA GLN A 290 20.76 27.36 -19.28
C GLN A 290 21.45 26.12 -18.70
N TYR A 291 22.61 26.32 -18.06
CA TYR A 291 23.40 25.25 -17.42
C TYR A 291 22.78 24.73 -16.09
N LEU A 292 21.47 24.84 -15.93
CA LEU A 292 20.75 24.39 -14.73
C LEU A 292 20.81 22.87 -14.50
N ARG A 293 21.17 22.10 -15.54
CA ARG A 293 21.29 20.63 -15.42
C ARG A 293 22.35 20.21 -14.41
N GLU A 294 23.40 20.99 -14.23
CA GLU A 294 24.46 20.70 -13.25
C GLU A 294 24.02 20.86 -11.80
N ILE A 295 22.98 21.66 -11.55
CA ILE A 295 22.45 21.92 -10.22
C ILE A 295 21.09 21.27 -9.97
N ARG A 296 20.54 20.59 -10.98
CA ARG A 296 19.23 19.92 -10.90
C ARG A 296 19.14 19.01 -9.68
N ASP A 297 20.12 18.12 -9.52
CA ASP A 297 20.12 17.13 -8.44
C ASP A 297 20.15 17.77 -7.06
N TYR A 298 20.86 18.90 -6.92
CA TYR A 298 20.89 19.66 -5.67
C TYR A 298 19.55 20.35 -5.37
N ILE A 299 18.84 20.82 -6.41
CA ILE A 299 17.50 21.42 -6.26
C ILE A 299 16.46 20.36 -5.88
N VAL A 300 16.56 19.17 -6.46
CA VAL A 300 15.63 18.07 -6.17
C VAL A 300 15.86 17.49 -4.78
N GLN A 301 17.10 17.49 -4.30
CA GLN A 301 17.46 16.97 -2.96
C GLN A 301 17.15 17.96 -1.83
N GLY A 302 17.13 19.28 -2.08
CA GLY A 302 16.86 20.33 -1.09
C GLY A 302 15.38 20.58 -0.87
#